data_12ba3417bb63d23cddd48a4ff883f860
#
_entry.id   12ba3417bb63d23cddd48a4ff883f860
#
_cell.length_a   1.000
_cell.length_b   1.000
_cell.length_c   1.000
_cell.angle_alpha   90.00
_cell.angle_beta   90.00
_cell.angle_gamma   90.00
#
_symmetry.space_group_name_H-M   'P 1'
#
loop_
_entity.id
_entity.type
_entity.pdbx_description
1 polymer ?
#
loop_
_entity_poly.entity_id
_entity_poly.type
_entity_poly.pdbx_seq_one_letter_code
_entity_poly.pdbx_strand_id
1 'polypeptide(L)'
;MTQIFEVEGHPTIPTSTAPTIPAKLVDDFTPTLIDFGEHHLCPGCGEPIAMRSAMEVVEELGLVQRAIAVFGIGCYTAYSNNLDIEVLQALHGRAPSLATGVKRAKPDTFVFTVQGDGDMVNEGLQEVLHTAARGENVTCILLNNGVFGETGGHITATTVLGQRTKNTLEGRDGREHGYPIRLSNMLADLEGVAFVGRCAVNNAGNVARTRKMLTRAFEAQLNDEGFSFVEILTMCPTGWFIDTHEAPDYLADKLAGTHTLGVVKDIAVS
;
A
#
# COMPACT_ATOMS: atom_id res chain seq x y z
N MET A 1 34.96 12.28 -24.44
CA MET A 1 34.17 13.47 -24.78
C MET A 1 32.76 12.99 -25.09
N THR A 2 31.87 13.08 -24.10
CA THR A 2 30.46 12.66 -24.23
C THR A 2 29.68 13.90 -24.61
N GLN A 3 29.17 13.96 -25.85
CA GLN A 3 28.28 15.04 -26.26
C GLN A 3 26.94 14.88 -25.53
N ILE A 4 26.62 15.87 -24.73
CA ILE A 4 25.29 16.04 -24.16
C ILE A 4 24.44 16.69 -25.25
N PHE A 5 23.39 16.01 -25.69
CA PHE A 5 22.39 16.59 -26.59
C PHE A 5 21.52 17.55 -25.78
N GLU A 6 21.67 18.84 -25.97
CA GLU A 6 20.68 19.84 -25.55
C GLU A 6 19.46 19.72 -26.46
N VAL A 7 18.32 19.35 -25.90
CA VAL A 7 17.01 19.39 -26.55
C VAL A 7 16.40 20.76 -26.27
N GLU A 8 16.59 21.70 -27.21
CA GLU A 8 15.87 22.97 -27.18
C GLU A 8 14.38 22.73 -27.40
N GLY A 9 13.53 23.28 -26.53
CA GLY A 9 12.11 23.46 -26.80
C GLY A 9 11.11 22.65 -25.98
N HIS A 10 11.45 22.20 -24.79
CA HIS A 10 10.39 21.76 -23.86
C HIS A 10 9.66 23.01 -23.31
N PRO A 11 8.30 23.09 -23.48
CA PRO A 11 7.53 24.09 -22.75
C PRO A 11 7.76 23.86 -21.26
N THR A 12 8.21 24.90 -20.58
CA THR A 12 8.24 24.89 -19.10
C THR A 12 6.83 24.62 -18.64
N ILE A 13 6.62 23.45 -18.02
CA ILE A 13 5.39 23.15 -17.29
C ILE A 13 5.28 24.25 -16.24
N PRO A 14 4.19 25.05 -16.22
CA PRO A 14 4.04 26.03 -15.16
C PRO A 14 4.04 25.24 -13.84
N THR A 15 4.93 25.60 -12.94
CA THR A 15 4.88 25.12 -11.57
C THR A 15 3.48 25.42 -11.07
N SER A 16 2.69 24.36 -10.85
CA SER A 16 1.38 24.47 -10.25
C SER A 16 1.55 25.30 -8.98
N THR A 17 0.94 26.48 -8.93
CA THR A 17 0.78 27.19 -7.69
C THR A 17 -0.21 26.34 -6.88
N ALA A 18 0.32 25.46 -6.06
CA ALA A 18 -0.50 24.71 -5.10
C ALA A 18 -1.40 25.72 -4.38
N PRO A 19 -2.71 25.46 -4.26
CA PRO A 19 -3.59 26.36 -3.54
C PRO A 19 -3.04 26.54 -2.14
N THR A 20 -2.66 27.77 -1.77
CA THR A 20 -2.19 28.10 -0.43
C THR A 20 -3.30 27.78 0.55
N ILE A 21 -3.11 26.73 1.34
CA ILE A 21 -4.01 26.39 2.44
C ILE A 21 -4.01 27.61 3.39
N PRO A 22 -5.19 28.17 3.77
CA PRO A 22 -5.24 29.30 4.66
C PRO A 22 -4.48 29.01 5.95
N ALA A 23 -3.61 29.92 6.39
CA ALA A 23 -2.73 29.76 7.56
C ALA A 23 -3.46 29.28 8.84
N LYS A 24 -4.76 29.55 8.96
CA LYS A 24 -5.59 29.13 10.09
C LYS A 24 -5.93 27.63 10.12
N LEU A 25 -5.68 26.89 9.03
CA LEU A 25 -5.83 25.44 8.95
C LEU A 25 -4.50 24.70 9.12
N VAL A 26 -3.38 25.43 9.15
CA VAL A 26 -2.03 24.86 9.23
C VAL A 26 -1.66 24.48 10.66
N ASP A 27 -2.22 25.16 11.69
CA ASP A 27 -1.87 24.89 13.09
C ASP A 27 -2.43 23.59 13.65
N ASP A 28 -3.48 23.00 13.00
CA ASP A 28 -4.14 21.76 13.42
C ASP A 28 -4.01 20.63 12.37
N PHE A 29 -3.29 20.84 11.27
CA PHE A 29 -3.21 19.88 10.17
C PHE A 29 -1.77 19.57 9.81
N THR A 30 -1.33 18.35 10.06
CA THR A 30 -0.04 17.88 9.55
C THR A 30 -0.05 18.01 8.02
N PRO A 31 0.88 18.76 7.42
CA PRO A 31 1.00 18.82 5.98
C PRO A 31 1.09 17.41 5.42
N THR A 32 0.41 17.12 4.34
CA THR A 32 0.45 15.82 3.70
C THR A 32 1.09 15.97 2.33
N LEU A 33 1.88 14.98 1.93
CA LEU A 33 2.46 14.93 0.60
C LEU A 33 1.43 14.63 -0.48
N ILE A 34 0.18 14.38 -0.09
CA ILE A 34 -0.91 14.11 -1.02
C ILE A 34 -1.52 15.45 -1.44
N ASP A 35 -1.40 15.77 -2.73
CA ASP A 35 -2.25 16.77 -3.34
C ASP A 35 -3.68 16.19 -3.46
N PHE A 36 -4.64 16.80 -2.74
CA PHE A 36 -6.05 16.42 -2.78
C PHE A 36 -6.77 16.88 -4.06
N GLY A 37 -6.06 16.93 -5.18
CA GLY A 37 -6.65 17.13 -6.49
C GLY A 37 -7.70 16.07 -6.84
N GLU A 38 -8.30 16.20 -8.01
CA GLU A 38 -9.31 15.24 -8.49
C GLU A 38 -8.68 13.84 -8.64
N HIS A 39 -9.31 12.84 -8.04
CA HIS A 39 -9.00 11.43 -8.24
C HIS A 39 -10.28 10.63 -8.49
N HIS A 40 -10.15 9.48 -9.17
CA HIS A 40 -11.29 8.66 -9.58
C HIS A 40 -11.68 7.55 -8.58
N LEU A 41 -11.13 7.55 -7.36
CA LEU A 41 -11.48 6.57 -6.34
C LEU A 41 -12.93 6.72 -5.87
N CYS A 42 -13.57 5.59 -5.61
CA CYS A 42 -14.98 5.53 -5.25
C CYS A 42 -15.28 6.16 -3.88
N PRO A 43 -16.47 6.72 -3.67
CA PRO A 43 -16.94 7.12 -2.34
C PRO A 43 -16.86 5.96 -1.34
N GLY A 44 -16.29 6.21 -0.16
CA GLY A 44 -16.10 5.20 0.88
C GLY A 44 -14.94 4.23 0.67
N CYS A 45 -14.14 4.41 -0.37
CA CYS A 45 -12.90 3.69 -0.56
C CYS A 45 -11.94 3.93 0.62
N GLY A 46 -11.32 2.87 1.15
CA GLY A 46 -10.36 2.95 2.25
C GLY A 46 -8.92 3.28 1.83
N GLU A 47 -8.60 3.15 0.54
CA GLU A 47 -7.24 3.39 0.04
C GLU A 47 -6.74 4.82 0.27
N PRO A 48 -7.58 5.89 0.11
CA PRO A 48 -7.15 7.25 0.44
C PRO A 48 -6.65 7.41 1.87
N ILE A 49 -7.32 6.78 2.82
CA ILE A 49 -6.96 6.85 4.24
C ILE A 49 -5.64 6.12 4.50
N ALA A 50 -5.44 4.97 3.86
CA ALA A 50 -4.21 4.19 3.96
C ALA A 50 -3.02 4.96 3.34
N MET A 51 -3.20 5.52 2.14
CA MET A 51 -2.18 6.31 1.45
C MET A 51 -1.81 7.55 2.25
N ARG A 52 -2.79 8.29 2.75
CA ARG A 52 -2.55 9.43 3.62
C ARG A 52 -1.74 9.03 4.85
N SER A 53 -2.11 7.93 5.51
CA SER A 53 -1.38 7.44 6.69
C SER A 53 0.08 7.12 6.37
N ALA A 54 0.36 6.54 5.20
CA ALA A 54 1.73 6.25 4.77
C ALA A 54 2.53 7.54 4.49
N MET A 55 1.92 8.53 3.81
CA MET A 55 2.59 9.78 3.47
C MET A 55 2.86 10.64 4.72
N GLU A 56 1.93 10.69 5.67
CA GLU A 56 2.14 11.36 6.95
C GLU A 56 3.36 10.77 7.69
N VAL A 57 3.54 9.46 7.67
CA VAL A 57 4.71 8.81 8.27
C VAL A 57 6.00 9.11 7.49
N VAL A 58 5.96 9.13 6.16
CA VAL A 58 7.11 9.55 5.32
C VAL A 58 7.56 10.97 5.70
N GLU A 59 6.60 11.87 5.90
CA GLU A 59 6.85 13.26 6.27
C GLU A 59 7.38 13.38 7.70
N GLU A 60 6.73 12.73 8.68
CA GLU A 60 7.13 12.72 10.10
C GLU A 60 8.55 12.19 10.32
N LEU A 61 8.98 11.22 9.51
CA LEU A 61 10.33 10.67 9.55
C LEU A 61 11.35 11.46 8.70
N GLY A 62 10.94 12.58 8.08
CA GLY A 62 11.81 13.44 7.27
C GLY A 62 12.32 12.75 5.99
N LEU A 63 11.55 11.86 5.39
CA LEU A 63 11.98 11.02 4.27
C LEU A 63 11.64 11.59 2.89
N VAL A 64 10.88 12.70 2.81
CA VAL A 64 10.34 13.28 1.56
C VAL A 64 11.36 13.36 0.44
N GLN A 65 12.55 13.91 0.72
CA GLN A 65 13.59 14.18 -0.28
C GLN A 65 14.33 12.93 -0.78
N ARG A 66 14.13 11.80 -0.14
CA ARG A 66 14.80 10.53 -0.50
C ARG A 66 13.86 9.33 -0.64
N ALA A 67 12.55 9.57 -0.50
CA ALA A 67 11.54 8.53 -0.66
C ALA A 67 11.28 8.25 -2.13
N ILE A 68 11.22 6.97 -2.47
CA ILE A 68 10.80 6.47 -3.78
C ILE A 68 9.68 5.45 -3.54
N ALA A 69 8.48 5.78 -4.00
CA ALA A 69 7.36 4.86 -3.99
C ALA A 69 7.33 4.04 -5.28
N VAL A 70 7.25 2.72 -5.17
CA VAL A 70 7.09 1.83 -6.32
C VAL A 70 5.68 1.27 -6.31
N PHE A 71 4.87 1.71 -7.25
CA PHE A 71 3.48 1.26 -7.39
C PHE A 71 3.39 0.08 -8.35
N GLY A 72 2.53 -0.87 -8.04
CA GLY A 72 2.05 -1.85 -9.00
C GLY A 72 0.85 -1.33 -9.81
N ILE A 73 -0.16 -2.14 -10.07
CA ILE A 73 -1.34 -1.79 -10.87
C ILE A 73 -2.62 -2.03 -10.06
N GLY A 74 -3.47 -1.02 -9.97
CA GLY A 74 -4.75 -1.06 -9.26
C GLY A 74 -5.32 0.33 -8.99
N CYS A 75 -6.45 0.42 -8.28
CA CYS A 75 -7.14 1.68 -7.96
C CYS A 75 -6.20 2.73 -7.31
N TYR A 76 -5.31 2.29 -6.44
CA TYR A 76 -4.34 3.15 -5.74
C TYR A 76 -3.38 3.89 -6.68
N THR A 77 -3.23 3.48 -7.94
CA THR A 77 -2.43 4.22 -8.94
C THR A 77 -3.02 5.58 -9.27
N ALA A 78 -4.30 5.83 -8.89
CA ALA A 78 -4.90 7.16 -8.94
C ALA A 78 -4.07 8.23 -8.23
N TYR A 79 -3.27 7.83 -7.24
CA TYR A 79 -2.42 8.75 -6.49
C TYR A 79 -1.03 8.98 -7.08
N SER A 80 -0.63 8.27 -8.13
CA SER A 80 0.72 8.38 -8.68
C SER A 80 1.13 9.81 -9.06
N ASN A 81 0.16 10.63 -9.47
CA ASN A 81 0.36 12.03 -9.83
C ASN A 81 0.03 13.01 -8.70
N ASN A 82 -0.41 12.52 -7.55
CA ASN A 82 -0.86 13.34 -6.42
C ASN A 82 0.13 13.31 -5.25
N LEU A 83 1.24 12.59 -5.38
CA LEU A 83 2.28 12.51 -4.36
C LEU A 83 3.45 13.44 -4.69
N ASP A 84 3.92 14.19 -3.71
CA ASP A 84 5.11 15.06 -3.85
C ASP A 84 6.40 14.31 -3.45
N ILE A 85 6.55 13.09 -3.96
CA ILE A 85 7.74 12.24 -3.87
C ILE A 85 7.99 11.57 -5.22
N GLU A 86 9.16 10.97 -5.40
CA GLU A 86 9.44 10.18 -6.60
C GLU A 86 8.56 8.93 -6.66
N VAL A 87 7.85 8.74 -7.77
CA VAL A 87 6.98 7.59 -8.01
C VAL A 87 7.46 6.83 -9.24
N LEU A 88 7.63 5.53 -9.08
CA LEU A 88 7.89 4.60 -10.18
C LEU A 88 6.71 3.63 -10.29
N GLN A 89 6.24 3.39 -11.50
CA GLN A 89 5.20 2.39 -11.75
C GLN A 89 5.81 1.12 -12.34
N ALA A 90 5.57 -0.01 -11.67
CA ALA A 90 5.96 -1.34 -12.14
C ALA A 90 4.84 -1.96 -12.98
N LEU A 91 5.15 -3.02 -13.71
CA LEU A 91 4.14 -3.92 -14.25
C LEU A 91 3.39 -4.64 -13.13
N HIS A 92 2.21 -5.16 -13.44
CA HIS A 92 1.34 -5.87 -12.49
C HIS A 92 2.11 -6.97 -11.74
N GLY A 93 2.08 -6.93 -10.42
CA GLY A 93 2.79 -7.86 -9.53
C GLY A 93 4.30 -7.63 -9.37
N ARG A 94 4.92 -6.69 -10.11
CA ARG A 94 6.38 -6.58 -10.19
C ARG A 94 7.01 -5.48 -9.33
N ALA A 95 6.21 -4.78 -8.51
CA ALA A 95 6.73 -3.70 -7.69
C ALA A 95 7.85 -4.13 -6.72
N PRO A 96 7.81 -5.29 -6.03
CA PRO A 96 8.89 -5.70 -5.14
C PRO A 96 10.23 -5.93 -5.87
N SER A 97 10.18 -6.49 -7.09
CA SER A 97 11.39 -6.68 -7.91
C SER A 97 11.97 -5.36 -8.39
N LEU A 98 11.13 -4.42 -8.83
CA LEU A 98 11.59 -3.08 -9.21
C LEU A 98 12.18 -2.34 -8.00
N ALA A 99 11.50 -2.39 -6.84
CA ALA A 99 11.97 -1.79 -5.59
C ALA A 99 13.34 -2.35 -5.17
N THR A 100 13.54 -3.66 -5.27
CA THR A 100 14.84 -4.32 -5.05
C THR A 100 15.93 -3.72 -5.94
N GLY A 101 15.64 -3.56 -7.24
CA GLY A 101 16.58 -2.98 -8.20
C GLY A 101 16.93 -1.53 -7.87
N VAL A 102 15.92 -0.73 -7.54
CA VAL A 102 16.09 0.68 -7.14
C VAL A 102 16.92 0.79 -5.86
N LYS A 103 16.59 0.01 -4.82
CA LYS A 103 17.31 0.04 -3.54
C LYS A 103 18.77 -0.37 -3.68
N ARG A 104 19.04 -1.39 -4.48
CA ARG A 104 20.42 -1.82 -4.76
C ARG A 104 21.23 -0.80 -5.58
N ALA A 105 20.59 -0.13 -6.53
CA ALA A 105 21.23 0.92 -7.35
C ALA A 105 21.43 2.24 -6.59
N LYS A 106 20.54 2.53 -5.62
CA LYS A 106 20.55 3.74 -4.79
C LYS A 106 20.37 3.38 -3.31
N PRO A 107 21.39 2.86 -2.63
CA PRO A 107 21.28 2.35 -1.25
C PRO A 107 20.80 3.39 -0.23
N ASP A 108 21.11 4.67 -0.43
CA ASP A 108 20.75 5.75 0.48
C ASP A 108 19.29 6.21 0.36
N THR A 109 18.53 5.71 -0.63
CA THR A 109 17.12 6.04 -0.79
C THR A 109 16.25 5.21 0.15
N PHE A 110 15.13 5.80 0.56
CA PHE A 110 14.05 5.09 1.23
C PHE A 110 13.09 4.56 0.17
N VAL A 111 12.97 3.24 0.03
CA VAL A 111 12.18 2.61 -1.04
C VAL A 111 11.05 1.80 -0.43
N PHE A 112 9.82 2.07 -0.83
CA PHE A 112 8.66 1.28 -0.43
C PHE A 112 7.76 0.96 -1.63
N THR A 113 7.01 -0.15 -1.54
CA THR A 113 6.02 -0.50 -2.56
C THR A 113 4.61 -0.26 -2.05
N VAL A 114 3.68 0.04 -2.97
CA VAL A 114 2.24 0.07 -2.70
C VAL A 114 1.53 -0.78 -3.73
N GLN A 115 0.80 -1.79 -3.26
CA GLN A 115 0.11 -2.73 -4.13
C GLN A 115 -1.23 -3.17 -3.52
N GLY A 116 -2.23 -3.40 -4.37
CA GLY A 116 -3.47 -4.07 -3.98
C GLY A 116 -3.27 -5.59 -3.83
N ASP A 117 -4.23 -6.26 -3.22
CA ASP A 117 -4.17 -7.70 -2.98
C ASP A 117 -4.19 -8.53 -4.27
N GLY A 118 -4.97 -8.14 -5.27
CA GLY A 118 -4.90 -8.75 -6.59
C GLY A 118 -3.54 -8.57 -7.25
N ASP A 119 -2.96 -7.40 -7.14
CA ASP A 119 -1.64 -7.09 -7.69
C ASP A 119 -0.53 -7.89 -6.99
N MET A 120 -0.44 -7.82 -5.66
CA MET A 120 0.65 -8.45 -4.92
C MET A 120 0.47 -9.95 -4.73
N VAL A 121 -0.76 -10.43 -4.45
CA VAL A 121 -0.99 -11.81 -4.02
C VAL A 121 -1.41 -12.74 -5.17
N ASN A 122 -2.09 -12.22 -6.21
CA ASN A 122 -2.35 -13.01 -7.41
C ASN A 122 -1.20 -12.92 -8.41
N GLU A 123 -0.83 -11.70 -8.82
CA GLU A 123 0.13 -11.48 -9.92
C GLU A 123 1.59 -11.49 -9.44
N GLY A 124 1.84 -11.11 -8.17
CA GLY A 124 3.18 -10.87 -7.63
C GLY A 124 3.57 -11.69 -6.41
N LEU A 125 2.90 -12.80 -6.10
CA LEU A 125 3.19 -13.59 -4.89
C LEU A 125 4.66 -14.03 -4.82
N GLN A 126 5.19 -14.55 -5.91
CA GLN A 126 6.61 -14.97 -5.99
C GLN A 126 7.56 -13.78 -5.80
N GLU A 127 7.21 -12.61 -6.33
CA GLU A 127 8.06 -11.41 -6.24
C GLU A 127 8.25 -10.97 -4.80
N VAL A 128 7.14 -10.86 -4.05
CA VAL A 128 7.20 -10.44 -2.64
C VAL A 128 7.85 -11.51 -1.77
N LEU A 129 7.56 -12.81 -1.99
CA LEU A 129 8.20 -13.90 -1.24
C LEU A 129 9.72 -13.93 -1.44
N HIS A 130 10.20 -13.80 -2.69
CA HIS A 130 11.63 -13.78 -2.96
C HIS A 130 12.33 -12.51 -2.47
N THR A 131 11.65 -11.36 -2.51
CA THR A 131 12.17 -10.11 -1.95
C THR A 131 12.33 -10.23 -0.43
N ALA A 132 11.33 -10.78 0.24
CA ALA A 132 11.34 -11.02 1.68
C ALA A 132 12.37 -12.08 2.10
N ALA A 133 12.46 -13.21 1.36
CA ALA A 133 13.41 -14.29 1.63
C ALA A 133 14.87 -13.82 1.51
N ARG A 134 15.15 -12.86 0.62
CA ARG A 134 16.49 -12.26 0.51
C ARG A 134 16.77 -11.20 1.58
N GLY A 135 15.79 -10.85 2.40
CA GLY A 135 15.93 -9.76 3.38
C GLY A 135 16.23 -8.40 2.75
N GLU A 136 15.66 -8.14 1.57
CA GLU A 136 15.87 -6.86 0.89
C GLU A 136 15.41 -5.72 1.79
N ASN A 137 16.25 -4.71 1.96
CA ASN A 137 15.95 -3.57 2.82
C ASN A 137 14.95 -2.60 2.17
N VAL A 138 13.72 -3.07 2.01
CA VAL A 138 12.56 -2.35 1.45
C VAL A 138 11.31 -2.63 2.28
N THR A 139 10.36 -1.69 2.26
CA THR A 139 9.05 -1.88 2.90
C THR A 139 7.99 -2.14 1.86
N CYS A 140 7.24 -3.23 1.97
CA CYS A 140 6.10 -3.50 1.10
C CYS A 140 4.77 -3.20 1.84
N ILE A 141 3.93 -2.36 1.22
CA ILE A 141 2.59 -2.03 1.71
C ILE A 141 1.57 -2.75 0.83
N LEU A 142 0.74 -3.57 1.45
CA LEU A 142 -0.37 -4.26 0.82
C LEU A 142 -1.69 -3.59 1.21
N LEU A 143 -2.43 -3.06 0.25
CA LEU A 143 -3.80 -2.58 0.40
C LEU A 143 -4.75 -3.74 0.10
N ASN A 144 -5.29 -4.37 1.15
CA ASN A 144 -6.11 -5.57 1.03
C ASN A 144 -7.59 -5.24 1.24
N ASN A 145 -8.36 -5.32 0.17
CA ASN A 145 -9.82 -5.19 0.18
C ASN A 145 -10.53 -6.49 -0.27
N GLY A 146 -9.79 -7.55 -0.56
CA GLY A 146 -10.31 -8.85 -0.95
C GLY A 146 -10.95 -8.90 -2.34
N VAL A 147 -10.67 -7.93 -3.23
CA VAL A 147 -11.19 -7.91 -4.61
C VAL A 147 -10.24 -7.19 -5.56
N PHE A 148 -10.27 -7.55 -6.85
CA PHE A 148 -9.75 -6.68 -7.93
C PHE A 148 -10.73 -5.51 -8.12
N GLY A 149 -10.52 -4.40 -7.37
CA GLY A 149 -11.43 -3.26 -7.38
C GLY A 149 -11.52 -2.57 -8.74
N GLU A 150 -10.38 -2.29 -9.36
CA GLU A 150 -10.26 -1.56 -10.64
C GLU A 150 -11.08 -2.21 -11.77
N THR A 151 -11.12 -3.54 -11.80
CA THR A 151 -11.85 -4.29 -12.83
C THR A 151 -13.29 -4.62 -12.45
N GLY A 152 -13.80 -4.08 -11.34
CA GLY A 152 -15.20 -4.17 -10.95
C GLY A 152 -15.51 -5.24 -9.90
N GLY A 153 -14.55 -5.63 -9.05
CA GLY A 153 -14.80 -6.48 -7.89
C GLY A 153 -14.73 -7.99 -8.18
N HIS A 154 -13.73 -8.45 -8.92
CA HIS A 154 -13.46 -9.87 -9.12
C HIS A 154 -12.78 -10.51 -7.90
N ILE A 155 -12.88 -11.83 -7.78
CA ILE A 155 -12.22 -12.61 -6.73
C ILE A 155 -10.69 -12.46 -6.80
N THR A 156 -10.08 -12.35 -5.62
CA THR A 156 -8.61 -12.40 -5.47
C THR A 156 -8.20 -13.59 -4.61
N ALA A 157 -6.90 -13.79 -4.49
CA ALA A 157 -6.34 -14.80 -3.61
C ALA A 157 -6.67 -14.56 -2.13
N THR A 158 -6.90 -13.31 -1.71
CA THR A 158 -7.23 -12.92 -0.33
C THR A 158 -8.72 -12.84 -0.02
N THR A 159 -9.59 -12.89 -1.04
CA THR A 159 -11.06 -12.87 -0.86
C THR A 159 -11.49 -13.86 0.21
N VAL A 160 -12.23 -13.40 1.23
CA VAL A 160 -12.64 -14.26 2.35
C VAL A 160 -13.79 -15.19 1.98
N LEU A 161 -13.93 -16.30 2.70
CA LEU A 161 -15.03 -17.25 2.45
C LEU A 161 -16.40 -16.57 2.63
N GLY A 162 -17.32 -16.86 1.73
CA GLY A 162 -18.65 -16.27 1.68
C GLY A 162 -18.69 -14.84 1.14
N GLN A 163 -17.56 -14.22 0.82
CA GLN A 163 -17.53 -12.89 0.19
C GLN A 163 -18.03 -12.99 -1.25
N ARG A 164 -19.03 -12.17 -1.57
CA ARG A 164 -19.53 -12.02 -2.94
C ARG A 164 -18.57 -11.21 -3.77
N THR A 165 -18.35 -11.64 -4.99
CA THR A 165 -17.56 -10.93 -6.00
C THR A 165 -18.26 -11.01 -7.34
N LYS A 166 -17.76 -10.29 -8.34
CA LYS A 166 -18.35 -10.28 -9.69
C LYS A 166 -18.40 -11.66 -10.34
N ASN A 167 -17.52 -12.57 -9.97
CA ASN A 167 -17.44 -13.94 -10.50
C ASN A 167 -17.68 -15.03 -9.43
N THR A 168 -18.09 -14.65 -8.22
CA THR A 168 -18.57 -15.55 -7.17
C THR A 168 -19.82 -14.96 -6.52
N LEU A 169 -20.93 -14.95 -7.27
CA LEU A 169 -22.16 -14.25 -6.88
C LEU A 169 -22.81 -14.82 -5.60
N GLU A 170 -22.64 -16.12 -5.36
CA GLU A 170 -23.13 -16.81 -4.17
C GLU A 170 -22.12 -16.76 -3.01
N GLY A 171 -21.01 -16.05 -3.21
CA GLY A 171 -19.90 -15.98 -2.27
C GLY A 171 -18.80 -17.00 -2.58
N ARG A 172 -17.56 -16.70 -2.11
CA ARG A 172 -16.43 -17.61 -2.27
C ARG A 172 -16.67 -18.92 -1.52
N ASP A 173 -16.65 -20.04 -2.22
CA ASP A 173 -16.66 -21.39 -1.66
C ASP A 173 -15.24 -21.96 -1.63
N GLY A 174 -14.84 -22.59 -0.49
CA GLY A 174 -13.48 -23.11 -0.33
C GLY A 174 -13.16 -24.32 -1.21
N ARG A 175 -14.18 -25.09 -1.65
CA ARG A 175 -13.98 -26.28 -2.50
C ARG A 175 -13.89 -25.91 -3.98
N GLU A 176 -14.66 -24.90 -4.40
CA GLU A 176 -14.68 -24.44 -5.79
C GLU A 176 -13.57 -23.41 -6.09
N HIS A 177 -13.36 -22.47 -5.15
CA HIS A 177 -12.53 -21.29 -5.38
C HIS A 177 -11.25 -21.28 -4.54
N GLY A 178 -11.00 -22.33 -3.73
CA GLY A 178 -9.89 -22.39 -2.79
C GLY A 178 -10.05 -21.46 -1.59
N TYR A 179 -9.10 -21.52 -0.68
CA TYR A 179 -9.09 -20.77 0.57
C TYR A 179 -8.29 -19.46 0.46
N PRO A 180 -8.60 -18.44 1.29
CA PRO A 180 -7.85 -17.18 1.29
C PRO A 180 -6.37 -17.37 1.64
N ILE A 181 -5.49 -16.75 0.86
CA ILE A 181 -4.06 -16.66 1.20
C ILE A 181 -3.89 -15.57 2.25
N ARG A 182 -3.20 -15.89 3.33
CA ARG A 182 -2.83 -14.96 4.40
C ARG A 182 -1.34 -14.63 4.27
N LEU A 183 -1.03 -13.70 3.37
CA LEU A 183 0.36 -13.37 3.00
C LEU A 183 1.21 -12.96 4.21
N SER A 184 0.69 -12.12 5.12
CA SER A 184 1.43 -11.72 6.33
C SER A 184 1.93 -12.91 7.14
N ASN A 185 1.13 -13.99 7.25
CA ASN A 185 1.54 -15.19 7.98
C ASN A 185 2.67 -15.93 7.25
N MET A 186 2.60 -16.02 5.92
CA MET A 186 3.64 -16.67 5.12
C MET A 186 4.97 -15.91 5.21
N LEU A 187 4.91 -14.57 5.17
CA LEU A 187 6.11 -13.74 5.24
C LEU A 187 6.77 -13.78 6.63
N ALA A 188 5.98 -13.91 7.69
CA ALA A 188 6.50 -13.94 9.06
C ALA A 188 7.45 -15.13 9.33
N ASP A 189 7.30 -16.23 8.59
CA ASP A 189 8.13 -17.42 8.73
C ASP A 189 9.52 -17.28 8.05
N LEU A 190 9.72 -16.24 7.24
CA LEU A 190 10.97 -16.02 6.52
C LEU A 190 12.00 -15.29 7.40
N GLU A 191 13.24 -15.80 7.43
CA GLU A 191 14.33 -15.26 8.27
C GLU A 191 14.70 -13.81 7.90
N GLY A 192 14.68 -13.47 6.61
CA GLY A 192 15.02 -12.12 6.10
C GLY A 192 14.00 -11.02 6.42
N VAL A 193 12.92 -11.35 7.13
CA VAL A 193 11.83 -10.42 7.44
C VAL A 193 11.98 -9.87 8.87
N ALA A 194 12.14 -8.56 8.98
CA ALA A 194 12.27 -7.85 10.23
C ALA A 194 10.92 -7.53 10.90
N PHE A 195 9.95 -7.08 10.09
CA PHE A 195 8.65 -6.67 10.60
C PHE A 195 7.51 -7.11 9.68
N VAL A 196 6.43 -7.60 10.27
CA VAL A 196 5.14 -7.87 9.63
C VAL A 196 4.01 -7.38 10.51
N GLY A 197 3.25 -6.41 10.02
CA GLY A 197 2.04 -5.90 10.69
C GLY A 197 0.81 -6.03 9.82
N ARG A 198 -0.35 -6.28 10.44
CA ARG A 198 -1.65 -6.22 9.79
C ARG A 198 -2.57 -5.26 10.52
N CYS A 199 -3.08 -4.28 9.83
CA CYS A 199 -3.89 -3.20 10.36
C CYS A 199 -5.10 -2.91 9.46
N ALA A 200 -5.87 -1.87 9.76
CA ALA A 200 -7.07 -1.50 9.01
C ALA A 200 -7.31 0.02 9.08
N VAL A 201 -8.19 0.53 8.23
CA VAL A 201 -8.52 1.97 8.19
C VAL A 201 -10.03 2.25 8.34
N ASN A 202 -10.78 1.31 8.88
CA ASN A 202 -12.24 1.40 9.01
C ASN A 202 -12.73 2.26 10.17
N ASN A 203 -11.85 2.71 11.07
CA ASN A 203 -12.17 3.64 12.16
C ASN A 203 -10.90 4.35 12.65
N ALA A 204 -11.08 5.45 13.41
CA ALA A 204 -9.97 6.28 13.89
C ALA A 204 -8.93 5.52 14.73
N GLY A 205 -9.38 4.57 15.58
CA GLY A 205 -8.49 3.75 16.39
C GLY A 205 -7.59 2.85 15.54
N ASN A 206 -8.14 2.28 14.48
CA ASN A 206 -7.38 1.46 13.54
C ASN A 206 -6.45 2.31 12.66
N VAL A 207 -6.87 3.51 12.23
CA VAL A 207 -5.98 4.45 11.52
C VAL A 207 -4.76 4.80 12.37
N ALA A 208 -4.96 5.10 13.65
CA ALA A 208 -3.84 5.37 14.56
C ALA A 208 -2.90 4.16 14.73
N ARG A 209 -3.43 2.93 14.75
CA ARG A 209 -2.61 1.70 14.78
C ARG A 209 -1.88 1.49 13.45
N THR A 210 -2.53 1.78 12.33
CA THR A 210 -1.92 1.72 10.99
C THR A 210 -0.70 2.63 10.91
N ARG A 211 -0.81 3.88 11.36
CA ARG A 211 0.34 4.80 11.41
C ARG A 211 1.49 4.24 12.25
N LYS A 212 1.22 3.72 13.45
CA LYS A 212 2.25 3.11 14.30
C LYS A 212 2.96 1.92 13.64
N MET A 213 2.21 1.06 12.93
CA MET A 213 2.80 -0.07 12.22
C MET A 213 3.63 0.38 11.01
N LEU A 214 3.17 1.39 10.27
CA LEU A 214 3.94 2.00 9.19
C LEU A 214 5.23 2.64 9.71
N THR A 215 5.15 3.39 10.83
CA THR A 215 6.33 3.98 11.47
C THR A 215 7.36 2.89 11.82
N ARG A 216 6.92 1.81 12.51
CA ARG A 216 7.83 0.70 12.87
C ARG A 216 8.44 0.01 11.65
N ALA A 217 7.65 -0.23 10.60
CA ALA A 217 8.13 -0.83 9.36
C ALA A 217 9.17 0.06 8.65
N PHE A 218 8.94 1.35 8.63
CA PHE A 218 9.86 2.33 8.03
C PHE A 218 11.15 2.48 8.86
N GLU A 219 11.03 2.49 10.19
CA GLU A 219 12.20 2.45 11.08
C GLU A 219 13.04 1.19 10.89
N ALA A 220 12.41 0.03 10.69
CA ALA A 220 13.15 -1.21 10.40
C ALA A 220 13.99 -1.07 9.13
N GLN A 221 13.44 -0.48 8.06
CA GLN A 221 14.20 -0.20 6.85
C GLN A 221 15.32 0.83 7.08
N LEU A 222 15.06 1.89 7.85
CA LEU A 222 16.05 2.93 8.16
C LEU A 222 17.22 2.39 8.99
N ASN A 223 16.95 1.42 9.85
CA ASN A 223 17.94 0.75 10.70
C ASN A 223 18.63 -0.44 10.02
N ASP A 224 18.33 -0.70 8.73
CA ASP A 224 18.88 -1.83 7.96
C ASP A 224 18.59 -3.21 8.62
N GLU A 225 17.40 -3.33 9.23
CA GLU A 225 16.98 -4.58 9.92
C GLU A 225 16.55 -5.68 8.94
N GLY A 226 16.27 -5.34 7.67
CA GLY A 226 15.81 -6.24 6.63
C GLY A 226 14.45 -5.88 6.04
N PHE A 227 13.77 -6.88 5.47
CA PHE A 227 12.48 -6.68 4.80
C PHE A 227 11.36 -6.37 5.80
N SER A 228 10.52 -5.39 5.47
CA SER A 228 9.35 -5.01 6.26
C SER A 228 8.06 -5.09 5.45
N PHE A 229 6.97 -5.47 6.11
CA PHE A 229 5.68 -5.64 5.46
C PHE A 229 4.53 -5.11 6.32
N VAL A 230 3.64 -4.32 5.70
CA VAL A 230 2.42 -3.83 6.33
C VAL A 230 1.22 -4.14 5.44
N GLU A 231 0.34 -5.02 5.90
CA GLU A 231 -0.96 -5.28 5.28
C GLU A 231 -2.01 -4.37 5.91
N ILE A 232 -2.64 -3.54 5.08
CA ILE A 232 -3.68 -2.60 5.48
C ILE A 232 -5.01 -3.06 4.89
N LEU A 233 -5.92 -3.51 5.73
CA LEU A 233 -7.28 -3.81 5.29
C LEU A 233 -8.01 -2.51 4.95
N THR A 234 -8.53 -2.42 3.73
CA THR A 234 -9.19 -1.23 3.19
C THR A 234 -10.62 -1.54 2.74
N MET A 235 -11.53 -0.56 2.86
CA MET A 235 -12.89 -0.71 2.38
C MET A 235 -12.96 -0.58 0.87
N CYS A 236 -13.81 -1.42 0.24
CA CYS A 236 -14.17 -1.34 -1.18
C CYS A 236 -15.68 -1.55 -1.37
N PRO A 237 -16.54 -0.61 -0.93
CA PRO A 237 -18.00 -0.81 -0.98
C PRO A 237 -18.50 -1.12 -2.39
N THR A 238 -17.97 -0.47 -3.41
CA THR A 238 -18.31 -0.73 -4.82
C THR A 238 -17.97 -2.16 -5.24
N GLY A 239 -16.77 -2.65 -4.90
CA GLY A 239 -16.35 -4.01 -5.24
C GLY A 239 -17.01 -5.10 -4.38
N TRP A 240 -17.56 -4.73 -3.22
CA TRP A 240 -18.33 -5.62 -2.34
C TRP A 240 -19.83 -5.60 -2.60
N PHE A 241 -20.32 -4.69 -3.45
CA PHE A 241 -21.74 -4.52 -3.78
C PHE A 241 -22.59 -4.20 -2.54
N ILE A 242 -22.08 -3.33 -1.66
CA ILE A 242 -22.76 -2.86 -0.44
C ILE A 242 -22.79 -1.34 -0.38
N ASP A 243 -23.63 -0.81 0.48
CA ASP A 243 -23.68 0.63 0.72
C ASP A 243 -22.42 1.13 1.46
N THR A 244 -22.01 2.35 1.15
CA THR A 244 -20.77 2.96 1.69
C THR A 244 -20.75 2.99 3.22
N HIS A 245 -21.89 3.21 3.88
CA HIS A 245 -21.98 3.28 5.33
C HIS A 245 -21.83 1.90 6.02
N GLU A 246 -22.04 0.80 5.31
CA GLU A 246 -21.89 -0.56 5.82
C GLU A 246 -20.43 -1.06 5.72
N ALA A 247 -19.62 -0.41 4.88
CA ALA A 247 -18.27 -0.89 4.56
C ALA A 247 -17.32 -0.99 5.77
N PRO A 248 -17.31 -0.06 6.75
CA PRO A 248 -16.49 -0.19 7.95
C PRO A 248 -16.80 -1.42 8.79
N ASP A 249 -18.09 -1.74 8.98
CA ASP A 249 -18.52 -2.91 9.74
C ASP A 249 -18.27 -4.19 8.96
N TYR A 250 -18.53 -4.19 7.64
CA TYR A 250 -18.19 -5.31 6.77
C TYR A 250 -16.70 -5.68 6.83
N LEU A 251 -15.81 -4.68 6.82
CA LEU A 251 -14.38 -4.91 6.98
C LEU A 251 -14.09 -5.56 8.35
N ALA A 252 -14.65 -5.04 9.44
CA ALA A 252 -14.45 -5.55 10.79
C ALA A 252 -14.93 -7.00 10.93
N ASP A 253 -16.13 -7.31 10.41
CA ASP A 253 -16.77 -8.60 10.60
C ASP A 253 -16.26 -9.69 9.65
N LYS A 254 -15.98 -9.32 8.40
CA LYS A 254 -15.61 -10.28 7.35
C LYS A 254 -14.11 -10.36 7.13
N LEU A 255 -13.49 -9.25 6.72
CA LEU A 255 -12.06 -9.27 6.38
C LEU A 255 -11.18 -9.51 7.61
N ALA A 256 -11.38 -8.73 8.68
CA ALA A 256 -10.58 -8.87 9.90
C ALA A 256 -10.81 -10.20 10.64
N GLY A 257 -11.95 -10.85 10.42
CA GLY A 257 -12.21 -12.20 10.93
C GLY A 257 -11.28 -13.26 10.32
N THR A 258 -10.89 -13.10 9.07
CA THR A 258 -9.94 -13.99 8.36
C THR A 258 -8.51 -13.48 8.45
N HIS A 259 -8.33 -12.19 8.23
CA HIS A 259 -7.05 -11.47 8.25
C HIS A 259 -6.91 -10.75 9.59
N THR A 260 -6.63 -11.51 10.67
CA THR A 260 -6.59 -11.00 12.05
C THR A 260 -5.59 -9.86 12.20
N LEU A 261 -6.05 -8.73 12.77
CA LEU A 261 -5.23 -7.55 12.97
C LEU A 261 -4.20 -7.75 14.09
N GLY A 262 -3.03 -7.17 13.93
CA GLY A 262 -1.96 -7.19 14.92
C GLY A 262 -0.56 -7.24 14.32
N VAL A 263 0.43 -7.18 15.17
CA VAL A 263 1.83 -7.47 14.80
C VAL A 263 1.97 -8.98 14.68
N VAL A 264 2.44 -9.46 13.54
CA VAL A 264 2.64 -10.89 13.23
C VAL A 264 4.09 -11.29 13.49
N LYS A 265 5.03 -10.39 13.18
CA LYS A 265 6.46 -10.55 13.48
C LYS A 265 7.08 -9.19 13.78
N ASP A 266 7.93 -9.12 14.79
CA ASP A 266 8.80 -7.98 15.05
C ASP A 266 10.06 -8.47 15.74
N ILE A 267 11.21 -8.37 15.10
CA ILE A 267 12.49 -8.83 15.65
C ILE A 267 12.99 -7.95 16.81
N ALA A 268 12.46 -6.72 16.95
CA ALA A 268 12.82 -5.85 18.07
C ALA A 268 12.16 -6.28 19.40
N VAL A 269 11.16 -7.15 19.35
CA VAL A 269 10.36 -7.58 20.52
C VAL A 269 10.51 -9.08 20.80
N SER A 270 11.27 -9.80 19.99
CA SER A 270 11.49 -11.26 20.08
C SER A 270 12.55 -11.65 21.12
#